data_0902d28a011b67d613f238063a1e1150
#
_entry.id   0902d28a011b67d613f238063a1e1150
#
_cell.length_a   1.000
_cell.length_b   1.000
_cell.length_c   1.000
_cell.angle_alpha   90.00
_cell.angle_beta   90.00
_cell.angle_gamma   90.00
#
_symmetry.space_group_name_H-M   'P 1'
#
loop_
_entity.id
_entity.type
_entity.pdbx_description
1 polymer ?
#
loop_
_entity_poly.entity_id
_entity_poly.type
_entity_poly.pdbx_seq_one_letter_code
_entity_poly.pdbx_strand_id
1 'polypeptide(L)'
;MKNILITNVKSISCPFSSNDSGGRRNNRTNHALIFKFEGETIYDSNHKIIISNAENIAFLPKGCNYIWKSKKEGHFYSIEFEGEIDETEIKIFKYPYKDKILKIFSNFEHDVLKNNELKKFLMVKCVYNVLYELLIYESSKQYLPTNKKNDIYKIIEYINKNISLNLSNEILSKKFGYSVSYFRNIFYKVMNISPMQYVNKVRMEKAIEMLDSDYGTITNLAES
;
A
#
# COMPACT_ATOMS: atom_id res chain seq x y z
N MET A 1 3.10 -5.09 16.13
CA MET A 1 4.57 -4.83 16.09
C MET A 1 4.86 -3.56 16.87
N LYS A 2 5.18 -3.65 18.17
CA LYS A 2 5.47 -2.46 19.01
C LYS A 2 6.96 -2.22 19.22
N ASN A 3 7.76 -3.26 19.20
CA ASN A 3 9.22 -3.19 19.32
C ASN A 3 9.81 -3.85 18.08
N ILE A 4 10.43 -3.06 17.22
CA ILE A 4 11.09 -3.53 16.01
C ILE A 4 12.52 -3.02 16.04
N LEU A 5 13.47 -3.93 16.19
CA LEU A 5 14.88 -3.65 16.03
C LEU A 5 15.41 -4.44 14.83
N ILE A 6 15.80 -3.73 13.78
CA ILE A 6 16.43 -4.34 12.61
C ILE A 6 17.93 -4.39 12.86
N THR A 7 18.48 -5.60 12.87
CA THR A 7 19.91 -5.83 13.08
C THR A 7 20.68 -5.94 11.76
N ASN A 8 20.03 -6.44 10.70
CA ASN A 8 20.65 -6.58 9.39
C ASN A 8 19.60 -6.63 8.28
N VAL A 9 19.85 -6.00 7.14
CA VAL A 9 19.04 -6.13 5.92
C VAL A 9 19.79 -6.98 4.91
N LYS A 10 19.24 -8.14 4.56
CA LYS A 10 19.85 -9.11 3.66
C LYS A 10 19.70 -8.71 2.19
N SER A 11 18.48 -8.34 1.80
CA SER A 11 18.19 -7.95 0.43
C SER A 11 16.97 -7.02 0.34
N ILE A 12 16.99 -6.19 -0.67
CA ILE A 12 15.82 -5.49 -1.22
C ILE A 12 15.83 -5.79 -2.71
N SER A 13 14.78 -6.42 -3.22
CA SER A 13 14.68 -6.87 -4.61
C SER A 13 13.26 -6.65 -5.15
N CYS A 14 13.15 -6.56 -6.48
CA CYS A 14 11.88 -6.43 -7.19
C CYS A 14 11.69 -7.60 -8.17
N PRO A 15 11.40 -8.84 -7.68
CA PRO A 15 11.17 -9.97 -8.55
C PRO A 15 9.81 -9.93 -9.23
N PHE A 16 9.71 -10.67 -10.34
CA PHE A 16 8.46 -11.00 -11.01
C PHE A 16 7.96 -12.37 -10.53
N SER A 17 6.67 -12.47 -10.26
CA SER A 17 5.98 -13.73 -9.96
C SER A 17 5.07 -14.08 -11.11
N SER A 18 5.33 -15.18 -11.81
CA SER A 18 4.47 -15.66 -12.89
C SER A 18 3.22 -16.36 -12.34
N ASN A 19 2.18 -16.43 -13.17
CA ASN A 19 0.97 -17.17 -12.83
C ASN A 19 1.30 -18.62 -12.45
N ASP A 20 0.57 -19.15 -11.46
CA ASP A 20 0.70 -20.49 -10.93
C ASP A 20 2.08 -20.86 -10.36
N SER A 21 3.05 -19.93 -10.35
CA SER A 21 4.28 -20.15 -9.62
C SER A 21 4.00 -20.34 -8.13
N GLY A 22 4.76 -21.23 -7.49
CA GLY A 22 4.49 -21.53 -6.08
C GLY A 22 5.64 -22.30 -5.44
N GLY A 23 5.53 -22.51 -4.15
CA GLY A 23 6.52 -23.24 -3.40
C GLY A 23 6.18 -23.38 -1.92
N ARG A 24 7.02 -24.11 -1.22
CA ARG A 24 6.93 -24.29 0.23
C ARG A 24 8.15 -23.67 0.91
N ARG A 25 7.92 -23.00 2.03
CA ARG A 25 8.97 -22.54 2.94
C ARG A 25 8.75 -23.16 4.30
N ASN A 26 9.75 -23.84 4.80
CA ASN A 26 9.78 -24.39 6.17
C ASN A 26 10.83 -23.63 6.96
N ASN A 27 10.46 -23.21 8.17
CA ASN A 27 11.34 -22.51 9.10
C ASN A 27 12.08 -21.34 8.44
N ARG A 28 11.32 -20.34 7.96
CA ARG A 28 11.89 -19.18 7.27
C ARG A 28 13.07 -18.58 8.04
N THR A 29 14.17 -18.33 7.39
CA THR A 29 15.44 -17.92 8.05
C THR A 29 15.45 -16.43 8.44
N ASN A 30 14.78 -15.58 7.66
CA ASN A 30 14.75 -14.13 7.85
C ASN A 30 13.29 -13.64 7.90
N HIS A 31 13.05 -12.47 8.50
CA HIS A 31 11.79 -11.77 8.29
C HIS A 31 11.71 -11.25 6.86
N ALA A 32 10.49 -11.11 6.32
CA ALA A 32 10.30 -10.40 5.07
C ALA A 32 9.07 -9.49 5.10
N LEU A 33 9.18 -8.35 4.40
CA LEU A 33 8.08 -7.52 3.97
C LEU A 33 7.90 -7.70 2.46
N ILE A 34 6.67 -8.04 2.06
CA ILE A 34 6.30 -8.19 0.66
C ILE A 34 5.32 -7.08 0.31
N PHE A 35 5.71 -6.25 -0.62
CA PHE A 35 4.88 -5.17 -1.15
C PHE A 35 4.60 -5.44 -2.63
N LYS A 36 3.36 -5.80 -2.94
CA LYS A 36 2.89 -5.96 -4.31
C LYS A 36 2.31 -4.64 -4.82
N PHE A 37 2.74 -4.21 -5.98
CA PHE A 37 2.10 -3.11 -6.70
C PHE A 37 1.23 -3.63 -7.85
N GLU A 38 1.39 -4.91 -8.20
CA GLU A 38 0.55 -5.67 -9.11
C GLU A 38 0.56 -7.16 -8.70
N GLY A 39 -0.38 -7.94 -9.25
CA GLY A 39 -0.45 -9.37 -8.99
C GLY A 39 -1.08 -9.75 -7.66
N GLU A 40 -1.16 -11.05 -7.41
CA GLU A 40 -1.73 -11.62 -6.19
C GLU A 40 -1.02 -12.93 -5.82
N THR A 41 -0.71 -13.10 -4.53
CA THR A 41 -0.14 -14.34 -3.98
C THR A 41 -0.98 -14.80 -2.79
N ILE A 42 -1.27 -16.08 -2.75
CA ILE A 42 -1.88 -16.75 -1.61
C ILE A 42 -0.78 -17.42 -0.79
N TYR A 43 -0.84 -17.23 0.52
CA TYR A 43 -0.07 -17.97 1.50
C TYR A 43 -1.01 -18.86 2.30
N ASP A 44 -0.71 -20.16 2.38
CA ASP A 44 -1.35 -21.11 3.30
C ASP A 44 -0.38 -21.38 4.45
N SER A 45 -0.73 -20.93 5.64
CA SER A 45 0.06 -21.07 6.85
C SER A 45 -0.84 -21.43 8.02
N ASN A 46 -0.56 -22.53 8.71
CA ASN A 46 -1.35 -22.99 9.86
C ASN A 46 -2.86 -23.10 9.55
N HIS A 47 -3.22 -23.66 8.37
CA HIS A 47 -4.60 -23.77 7.89
C HIS A 47 -5.33 -22.42 7.71
N LYS A 48 -4.60 -21.33 7.63
CA LYS A 48 -5.13 -20.00 7.32
C LYS A 48 -4.68 -19.59 5.92
N ILE A 49 -5.65 -19.20 5.11
CA ILE A 49 -5.41 -18.64 3.78
C ILE A 49 -5.24 -17.12 3.91
N ILE A 50 -4.11 -16.63 3.46
CA ILE A 50 -3.72 -15.22 3.55
C ILE A 50 -3.43 -14.71 2.14
N ILE A 51 -4.04 -13.58 1.75
CA ILE A 51 -3.94 -13.01 0.41
C ILE A 51 -3.09 -11.75 0.47
N SER A 52 -2.03 -11.73 -0.33
CA SER A 52 -1.20 -10.56 -0.58
C SER A 52 -1.41 -10.04 -2.00
N ASN A 53 -1.78 -8.77 -2.11
CA ASN A 53 -2.06 -8.07 -3.36
C ASN A 53 -1.65 -6.58 -3.27
N ALA A 54 -2.00 -5.77 -4.28
CA ALA A 54 -1.62 -4.36 -4.36
C ALA A 54 -2.25 -3.44 -3.29
N GLU A 55 -3.20 -3.94 -2.48
CA GLU A 55 -3.86 -3.16 -1.42
C GLU A 55 -3.24 -3.38 -0.04
N ASN A 56 -2.23 -4.24 0.05
CA ASN A 56 -1.67 -4.62 1.33
C ASN A 56 -0.16 -4.92 1.29
N ILE A 57 0.43 -4.95 2.47
CA ILE A 57 1.80 -5.39 2.68
C ILE A 57 1.75 -6.64 3.55
N ALA A 58 2.38 -7.72 3.07
CA ALA A 58 2.51 -8.94 3.85
C ALA A 58 3.82 -8.94 4.65
N PHE A 59 3.71 -9.24 5.93
CA PHE A 59 4.86 -9.54 6.80
C PHE A 59 4.95 -11.05 6.99
N LEU A 60 6.09 -11.60 6.61
CA LEU A 60 6.42 -13.02 6.75
C LEU A 60 7.50 -13.14 7.84
N PRO A 61 7.15 -13.60 9.06
CA PRO A 61 8.11 -13.66 10.14
C PRO A 61 9.15 -14.78 9.96
N LYS A 62 10.31 -14.59 10.58
CA LYS A 62 11.30 -15.64 10.77
C LYS A 62 10.67 -16.83 11.51
N GLY A 63 11.02 -18.04 11.14
CA GLY A 63 10.50 -19.28 11.75
C GLY A 63 9.17 -19.77 11.18
N CYS A 64 8.41 -18.95 10.46
CA CYS A 64 7.11 -19.38 9.94
C CYS A 64 7.23 -20.43 8.82
N ASN A 65 6.20 -21.29 8.74
CA ASN A 65 6.01 -22.29 7.70
C ASN A 65 4.82 -21.88 6.83
N TYR A 66 4.97 -21.98 5.52
CA TYR A 66 3.87 -21.70 4.60
C TYR A 66 4.07 -22.34 3.23
N ILE A 67 2.95 -22.55 2.54
CA ILE A 67 2.93 -22.80 1.10
C ILE A 67 2.45 -21.51 0.44
N TRP A 68 3.08 -21.11 -0.65
CA TRP A 68 2.63 -19.94 -1.39
C TRP A 68 2.32 -20.32 -2.84
N LYS A 69 1.33 -19.62 -3.42
CA LYS A 69 0.96 -19.76 -4.82
C LYS A 69 0.60 -18.39 -5.39
N SER A 70 1.20 -18.04 -6.53
CA SER A 70 0.82 -16.87 -7.30
C SER A 70 -0.51 -17.13 -8.01
N LYS A 71 -1.51 -16.30 -7.79
CA LYS A 71 -2.84 -16.38 -8.44
C LYS A 71 -2.96 -15.41 -9.60
N LYS A 72 -2.21 -14.31 -9.54
CA LYS A 72 -2.09 -13.32 -10.58
C LYS A 72 -0.64 -12.86 -10.63
N GLU A 73 -0.10 -12.86 -11.82
CA GLU A 73 1.29 -12.45 -12.06
C GLU A 73 1.53 -10.97 -11.79
N GLY A 74 2.77 -10.62 -11.54
CA GLY A 74 3.17 -9.24 -11.37
C GLY A 74 4.47 -9.09 -10.58
N HIS A 75 4.97 -7.86 -10.58
CA HIS A 75 6.14 -7.47 -9.84
C HIS A 75 5.79 -7.13 -8.38
N PHE A 76 6.76 -7.32 -7.51
CA PHE A 76 6.64 -6.96 -6.10
C PHE A 76 7.99 -6.65 -5.49
N TYR A 77 8.03 -5.75 -4.52
CA TYR A 77 9.22 -5.59 -3.69
C TYR A 77 9.24 -6.63 -2.57
N SER A 78 10.40 -7.26 -2.39
CA SER A 78 10.71 -8.14 -1.27
C SER A 78 11.88 -7.56 -0.48
N ILE A 79 11.65 -7.29 0.79
CA ILE A 79 12.67 -6.89 1.75
C ILE A 79 12.91 -8.06 2.68
N GLU A 80 14.13 -8.61 2.71
CA GLU A 80 14.53 -9.63 3.69
C GLU A 80 15.48 -9.05 4.72
N PHE A 81 15.20 -9.29 6.00
CA PHE A 81 15.97 -8.72 7.10
C PHE A 81 15.95 -9.58 8.36
N GLU A 82 16.95 -9.38 9.21
CA GLU A 82 17.05 -9.92 10.56
C GLU A 82 16.70 -8.84 11.58
N GLY A 83 16.14 -9.25 12.71
CA GLY A 83 15.75 -8.32 13.75
C GLY A 83 15.00 -8.99 14.88
N GLU A 84 14.71 -8.23 15.92
CA GLU A 84 13.85 -8.63 17.04
C GLU A 84 12.42 -8.13 16.76
N ILE A 85 11.51 -9.07 16.52
CA ILE A 85 10.10 -8.79 16.25
C ILE A 85 9.26 -9.89 16.91
N ASP A 86 8.34 -9.50 17.77
CA ASP A 86 7.46 -10.39 18.55
C ASP A 86 6.31 -11.01 17.73
N GLU A 87 6.51 -11.21 16.41
CA GLU A 87 5.49 -11.76 15.54
C GLU A 87 5.92 -13.12 15.00
N THR A 88 5.07 -14.11 15.19
CA THR A 88 5.32 -15.50 14.77
C THR A 88 4.43 -15.95 13.62
N GLU A 89 3.31 -15.25 13.36
CA GLU A 89 2.38 -15.55 12.28
C GLU A 89 2.48 -14.54 11.14
N ILE A 90 2.14 -14.98 9.93
CA ILE A 90 2.05 -14.09 8.75
C ILE A 90 0.97 -13.04 9.01
N LYS A 91 1.30 -11.78 8.80
CA LYS A 91 0.38 -10.65 8.94
C LYS A 91 0.21 -9.87 7.65
N ILE A 92 -1.00 -9.40 7.45
CA ILE A 92 -1.36 -8.50 6.36
C ILE A 92 -1.67 -7.12 6.95
N PHE A 93 -0.98 -6.13 6.46
CA PHE A 93 -1.23 -4.72 6.75
C PHE A 93 -1.95 -4.09 5.57
N LYS A 94 -3.24 -3.79 5.70
CA LYS A 94 -3.94 -2.99 4.70
C LYS A 94 -3.29 -1.62 4.62
N TYR A 95 -2.79 -1.27 3.45
CA TYR A 95 -2.10 0.00 3.24
C TYR A 95 -2.49 0.59 1.88
N PRO A 96 -3.37 1.61 1.85
CA PRO A 96 -3.95 2.15 0.62
C PRO A 96 -3.04 3.13 -0.13
N TYR A 97 -1.88 3.52 0.44
CA TYR A 97 -1.01 4.54 -0.13
C TYR A 97 0.19 3.93 -0.86
N LYS A 98 -0.06 3.05 -1.82
CA LYS A 98 1.01 2.35 -2.56
C LYS A 98 2.06 3.30 -3.15
N ASP A 99 1.64 4.49 -3.64
CA ASP A 99 2.54 5.46 -4.26
C ASP A 99 3.62 5.97 -3.28
N LYS A 100 3.29 6.09 -1.98
CA LYS A 100 4.27 6.46 -0.96
C LYS A 100 5.35 5.40 -0.81
N ILE A 101 4.95 4.13 -0.79
CA ILE A 101 5.88 3.01 -0.68
C ILE A 101 6.72 2.87 -1.96
N LEU A 102 6.10 3.00 -3.14
CA LEU A 102 6.83 3.01 -4.42
C LEU A 102 7.86 4.14 -4.46
N LYS A 103 7.51 5.34 -3.96
CA LYS A 103 8.45 6.47 -3.87
C LYS A 103 9.64 6.18 -2.94
N ILE A 104 9.42 5.46 -1.84
CA ILE A 104 10.52 5.04 -0.94
C ILE A 104 11.48 4.12 -1.70
N PHE A 105 10.97 3.13 -2.45
CA PHE A 105 11.81 2.23 -3.24
C PHE A 105 12.52 2.94 -4.38
N SER A 106 11.84 3.81 -5.13
CA SER A 106 12.46 4.60 -6.21
C SER A 106 13.58 5.50 -5.68
N ASN A 107 13.39 6.15 -4.54
CA ASN A 107 14.44 6.94 -3.89
C ASN A 107 15.62 6.05 -3.45
N PHE A 108 15.34 4.87 -2.90
CA PHE A 108 16.38 3.91 -2.52
C PHE A 108 17.22 3.48 -3.72
N GLU A 109 16.60 3.08 -4.83
CA GLU A 109 17.28 2.66 -6.06
C GLU A 109 18.15 3.78 -6.61
N HIS A 110 17.62 5.00 -6.67
CA HIS A 110 18.36 6.18 -7.11
C HIS A 110 19.55 6.50 -6.19
N ASP A 111 19.36 6.44 -4.85
CA ASP A 111 20.42 6.70 -3.88
C ASP A 111 21.55 5.65 -3.98
N VAL A 112 21.20 4.37 -4.20
CA VAL A 112 22.17 3.27 -4.39
C VAL A 112 22.97 3.45 -5.68
N LEU A 113 22.33 3.89 -6.77
CA LEU A 113 23.03 4.17 -8.04
C LEU A 113 24.08 5.27 -7.87
N LYS A 114 23.81 6.28 -7.04
CA LYS A 114 24.73 7.38 -6.78
C LYS A 114 25.85 7.04 -5.79
N ASN A 115 25.56 6.19 -4.80
CA ASN A 115 26.43 5.95 -3.65
C ASN A 115 26.41 4.45 -3.27
N ASN A 116 26.92 3.60 -4.17
CA ASN A 116 26.88 2.16 -3.98
C ASN A 116 27.65 1.68 -2.72
N GLU A 117 28.66 2.39 -2.30
CA GLU A 117 29.41 2.15 -1.05
C GLU A 117 28.53 2.28 0.20
N LEU A 118 27.49 3.11 0.16
CA LEU A 118 26.52 3.29 1.25
C LEU A 118 25.33 2.33 1.17
N LYS A 119 25.33 1.37 0.23
CA LYS A 119 24.19 0.48 -0.05
C LYS A 119 23.61 -0.18 1.21
N LYS A 120 24.44 -0.70 2.10
CA LYS A 120 23.96 -1.34 3.34
C LYS A 120 23.21 -0.36 4.23
N PHE A 121 23.73 0.86 4.38
CA PHE A 121 23.07 1.91 5.15
C PHE A 121 21.74 2.35 4.49
N LEU A 122 21.74 2.51 3.18
CA LEU A 122 20.55 2.86 2.41
C LEU A 122 19.46 1.78 2.48
N MET A 123 19.84 0.51 2.52
CA MET A 123 18.92 -0.60 2.74
C MET A 123 18.23 -0.48 4.10
N VAL A 124 18.96 -0.24 5.18
CA VAL A 124 18.41 -0.04 6.53
C VAL A 124 17.45 1.16 6.56
N LYS A 125 17.88 2.29 5.99
CA LYS A 125 17.04 3.50 5.84
C LYS A 125 15.72 3.18 5.10
N CYS A 126 15.79 2.44 4.00
CA CYS A 126 14.61 2.05 3.22
C CYS A 126 13.63 1.22 4.06
N VAL A 127 14.12 0.20 4.77
CA VAL A 127 13.27 -0.67 5.60
C VAL A 127 12.58 0.13 6.71
N TYR A 128 13.32 1.00 7.41
CA TYR A 128 12.72 1.85 8.46
C TYR A 128 11.71 2.84 7.89
N ASN A 129 11.93 3.38 6.70
CA ASN A 129 10.95 4.25 6.05
C ASN A 129 9.65 3.51 5.72
N VAL A 130 9.72 2.28 5.20
CA VAL A 130 8.54 1.44 4.94
C VAL A 130 7.82 1.12 6.25
N LEU A 131 8.54 0.70 7.28
CA LEU A 131 7.95 0.41 8.60
C LEU A 131 7.33 1.64 9.25
N TYR A 132 7.98 2.80 9.15
CA TYR A 132 7.45 4.07 9.65
C TYR A 132 6.09 4.41 9.03
N GLU A 133 5.97 4.33 7.70
CA GLU A 133 4.70 4.55 7.01
C GLU A 133 3.61 3.57 7.47
N LEU A 134 3.95 2.28 7.63
CA LEU A 134 3.01 1.28 8.13
C LEU A 134 2.56 1.57 9.56
N LEU A 135 3.50 1.88 10.46
CA LEU A 135 3.20 2.12 11.88
C LEU A 135 2.38 3.39 12.08
N ILE A 136 2.69 4.47 11.37
CA ILE A 136 1.88 5.69 11.39
C ILE A 136 0.46 5.41 10.90
N TYR A 137 0.32 4.67 9.80
CA TYR A 137 -0.99 4.31 9.29
C TYR A 137 -1.77 3.46 10.29
N GLU A 138 -1.15 2.43 10.89
CA GLU A 138 -1.79 1.60 11.92
C GLU A 138 -2.15 2.41 13.17
N SER A 139 -1.28 3.32 13.62
CA SER A 139 -1.59 4.19 14.78
C SER A 139 -2.76 5.13 14.49
N SER A 140 -2.83 5.68 13.26
CA SER A 140 -3.94 6.55 12.86
C SER A 140 -5.30 5.84 12.88
N LYS A 141 -5.32 4.52 12.68
CA LYS A 141 -6.54 3.70 12.79
C LYS A 141 -7.09 3.66 14.22
N GLN A 142 -6.23 3.73 15.23
CA GLN A 142 -6.64 3.62 16.64
C GLN A 142 -7.31 4.90 17.18
N TYR A 143 -7.04 6.06 16.56
CA TYR A 143 -7.54 7.36 17.04
C TYR A 143 -8.90 7.79 16.48
N LEU A 144 -9.48 7.04 15.56
CA LEU A 144 -10.79 7.36 15.00
C LEU A 144 -11.80 6.25 15.34
N PRO A 145 -12.99 6.58 15.87
CA PRO A 145 -14.08 5.62 16.06
C PRO A 145 -14.39 4.89 14.75
N THR A 146 -14.64 3.59 14.81
CA THR A 146 -14.85 2.70 13.65
C THR A 146 -15.97 3.20 12.73
N ASN A 147 -17.04 3.79 13.29
CA ASN A 147 -18.14 4.39 12.54
C ASN A 147 -17.69 5.56 11.67
N LYS A 148 -16.81 6.43 12.16
CA LYS A 148 -16.32 7.61 11.39
C LYS A 148 -15.39 7.24 10.24
N LYS A 149 -14.62 6.15 10.36
CA LYS A 149 -13.85 5.59 9.25
C LYS A 149 -14.77 5.04 8.15
N ASN A 150 -15.79 4.29 8.56
CA ASN A 150 -16.76 3.74 7.62
C ASN A 150 -17.47 4.84 6.83
N ASP A 151 -17.70 6.00 7.45
CA ASP A 151 -18.29 7.14 6.76
C ASP A 151 -17.35 7.72 5.70
N ILE A 152 -16.03 7.82 5.99
CA ILE A 152 -15.06 8.26 4.98
C ILE A 152 -14.96 7.26 3.83
N TYR A 153 -15.01 5.94 4.07
CA TYR A 153 -15.04 4.96 2.99
C TYR A 153 -16.30 5.06 2.13
N LYS A 154 -17.47 5.35 2.71
CA LYS A 154 -18.69 5.65 1.95
C LYS A 154 -18.55 6.91 1.08
N ILE A 155 -17.83 7.93 1.60
CA ILE A 155 -17.55 9.15 0.82
C ILE A 155 -16.63 8.82 -0.35
N ILE A 156 -15.59 8.02 -0.14
CA ILE A 156 -14.68 7.56 -1.18
C ILE A 156 -15.43 6.78 -2.27
N GLU A 157 -16.26 5.84 -1.87
CA GLU A 157 -17.08 5.07 -2.79
C GLU A 157 -18.02 5.99 -3.60
N TYR A 158 -18.62 6.99 -2.94
CA TYR A 158 -19.45 7.99 -3.62
C TYR A 158 -18.64 8.82 -4.61
N ILE A 159 -17.45 9.30 -4.25
CA ILE A 159 -16.56 10.04 -5.16
C ILE A 159 -16.24 9.20 -6.40
N ASN A 160 -15.82 7.95 -6.21
CA ASN A 160 -15.44 7.07 -7.31
C ASN A 160 -16.59 6.76 -8.27
N LYS A 161 -17.84 6.65 -7.75
CA LYS A 161 -19.03 6.40 -8.56
C LYS A 161 -19.55 7.66 -9.28
N ASN A 162 -19.17 8.86 -8.81
CA ASN A 162 -19.75 10.12 -9.29
C ASN A 162 -18.67 11.11 -9.74
N ILE A 163 -17.56 10.62 -10.28
CA ILE A 163 -16.37 11.43 -10.55
C ILE A 163 -16.62 12.53 -11.60
N SER A 164 -17.57 12.33 -12.51
CA SER A 164 -17.98 13.30 -13.52
C SER A 164 -18.82 14.47 -12.94
N LEU A 165 -19.32 14.33 -11.72
CA LEU A 165 -20.12 15.38 -11.09
C LEU A 165 -19.24 16.47 -10.48
N ASN A 166 -19.87 17.63 -10.21
CA ASN A 166 -19.21 18.69 -9.42
C ASN A 166 -19.07 18.21 -7.95
N LEU A 167 -17.86 17.83 -7.57
CA LEU A 167 -17.51 17.32 -6.23
C LEU A 167 -16.67 18.37 -5.49
N SER A 168 -17.35 19.37 -4.87
CA SER A 168 -16.67 20.33 -3.99
C SER A 168 -16.70 19.87 -2.51
N ASN A 169 -15.86 20.50 -1.67
CA ASN A 169 -15.87 20.23 -0.22
C ASN A 169 -17.27 20.52 0.39
N GLU A 170 -17.96 21.55 -0.09
CA GLU A 170 -19.27 21.99 0.36
C GLU A 170 -20.32 20.92 0.01
N ILE A 171 -20.30 20.42 -1.23
CA ILE A 171 -21.24 19.40 -1.70
C ILE A 171 -21.04 18.10 -0.92
N LEU A 172 -19.80 17.63 -0.82
CA LEU A 172 -19.48 16.39 -0.12
C LEU A 172 -19.78 16.48 1.37
N SER A 173 -19.35 17.54 2.03
CA SER A 173 -19.62 17.71 3.46
C SER A 173 -21.12 17.79 3.78
N LYS A 174 -21.88 18.54 2.98
CA LYS A 174 -23.35 18.66 3.13
C LYS A 174 -24.04 17.30 2.93
N LYS A 175 -23.64 16.56 1.89
CA LYS A 175 -24.23 15.23 1.58
C LYS A 175 -24.07 14.24 2.72
N PHE A 176 -22.95 14.28 3.41
CA PHE A 176 -22.65 13.34 4.51
C PHE A 176 -22.87 13.93 5.92
N GLY A 177 -23.50 15.10 6.01
CA GLY A 177 -23.90 15.69 7.29
C GLY A 177 -22.76 16.27 8.11
N TYR A 178 -21.69 16.75 7.47
CA TYR A 178 -20.54 17.36 8.13
C TYR A 178 -20.43 18.86 7.84
N SER A 179 -19.81 19.60 8.76
CA SER A 179 -19.29 20.93 8.41
C SER A 179 -18.07 20.78 7.48
N VAL A 180 -17.85 21.74 6.60
CA VAL A 180 -16.72 21.73 5.63
C VAL A 180 -15.38 21.57 6.33
N SER A 181 -15.16 22.29 7.42
CA SER A 181 -13.90 22.24 8.19
C SER A 181 -13.69 20.88 8.83
N TYR A 182 -14.71 20.30 9.45
CA TYR A 182 -14.65 18.98 10.06
C TYR A 182 -14.44 17.89 9.00
N PHE A 183 -15.15 17.94 7.88
CA PHE A 183 -15.01 17.03 6.75
C PHE A 183 -13.57 17.00 6.22
N ARG A 184 -12.98 18.16 5.91
CA ARG A 184 -11.60 18.28 5.44
C ARG A 184 -10.62 17.65 6.43
N ASN A 185 -10.81 17.93 7.73
CA ASN A 185 -9.92 17.43 8.77
C ASN A 185 -10.01 15.90 8.95
N ILE A 186 -11.25 15.36 9.02
CA ILE A 186 -11.44 13.91 9.20
C ILE A 186 -11.02 13.13 7.94
N PHE A 187 -11.30 13.65 6.76
CA PHE A 187 -10.88 13.05 5.50
C PHE A 187 -9.35 13.01 5.41
N TYR A 188 -8.68 14.12 5.72
CA TYR A 188 -7.22 14.17 5.76
C TYR A 188 -6.62 13.19 6.78
N LYS A 189 -7.21 13.08 7.98
CA LYS A 189 -6.77 12.11 9.00
C LYS A 189 -6.88 10.66 8.53
N VAL A 190 -7.87 10.31 7.70
CA VAL A 190 -8.08 8.95 7.20
C VAL A 190 -7.25 8.69 5.95
N MET A 191 -7.23 9.64 5.01
CA MET A 191 -6.65 9.47 3.67
C MET A 191 -5.26 10.08 3.51
N ASN A 192 -4.84 10.91 4.47
CA ASN A 192 -3.58 11.67 4.46
C ASN A 192 -3.39 12.59 3.23
N ILE A 193 -4.47 12.87 2.52
CA ILE A 193 -4.58 13.86 1.44
C ILE A 193 -5.89 14.60 1.60
N SER A 194 -5.99 15.82 1.04
CA SER A 194 -7.26 16.56 1.11
C SER A 194 -8.32 15.91 0.22
N PRO A 195 -9.63 16.15 0.51
CA PRO A 195 -10.71 15.62 -0.35
C PRO A 195 -10.55 16.02 -1.82
N MET A 196 -10.18 17.27 -2.10
CA MET A 196 -10.03 17.74 -3.48
C MET A 196 -8.79 17.17 -4.17
N GLN A 197 -7.70 16.93 -3.43
CA GLN A 197 -6.57 16.20 -3.97
C GLN A 197 -6.95 14.75 -4.33
N TYR A 198 -7.79 14.12 -3.53
CA TYR A 198 -8.31 12.78 -3.84
C TYR A 198 -9.18 12.79 -5.09
N VAL A 199 -10.14 13.72 -5.20
CA VAL A 199 -11.00 13.88 -6.39
C VAL A 199 -10.16 14.08 -7.65
N ASN A 200 -9.18 15.00 -7.61
CA ASN A 200 -8.31 15.27 -8.75
C ASN A 200 -7.45 14.05 -9.12
N LYS A 201 -6.98 13.29 -8.13
CA LYS A 201 -6.23 12.05 -8.37
C LYS A 201 -7.09 11.03 -9.12
N VAL A 202 -8.32 10.77 -8.66
CA VAL A 202 -9.22 9.81 -9.30
C VAL A 202 -9.60 10.25 -10.71
N ARG A 203 -9.82 11.57 -10.93
CA ARG A 203 -10.07 12.12 -12.28
C ARG A 203 -8.89 11.89 -13.22
N MET A 204 -7.69 12.13 -12.73
CA MET A 204 -6.48 11.92 -13.55
C MET A 204 -6.29 10.44 -13.88
N GLU A 205 -6.48 9.55 -12.89
CA GLU A 205 -6.42 8.10 -13.11
C GLU A 205 -7.46 7.66 -14.16
N LYS A 206 -8.69 8.18 -14.07
CA LYS A 206 -9.74 7.87 -15.04
C LYS A 206 -9.42 8.42 -16.45
N ALA A 207 -8.89 9.64 -16.53
CA ALA A 207 -8.46 10.21 -17.80
C ALA A 207 -7.33 9.38 -18.48
N ILE A 208 -6.38 8.89 -17.70
CA ILE A 208 -5.32 8.00 -18.20
C ILE A 208 -5.93 6.69 -18.71
N GLU A 209 -6.81 6.05 -17.95
CA GLU A 209 -7.50 4.82 -18.39
C GLU A 209 -8.25 5.02 -19.73
N MET A 210 -8.91 6.18 -19.89
CA MET A 210 -9.64 6.51 -21.10
C MET A 210 -8.70 6.75 -22.29
N LEU A 211 -7.56 7.41 -22.08
CA LEU A 211 -6.54 7.60 -23.11
C LEU A 211 -5.91 6.28 -23.57
N ASP A 212 -5.64 5.38 -22.63
CA ASP A 212 -5.08 4.05 -22.93
C ASP A 212 -6.10 3.14 -23.65
N SER A 213 -7.40 3.45 -23.54
CA SER A 213 -8.50 2.67 -24.13
C SER A 213 -8.93 3.13 -25.51
N ASP A 214 -8.12 3.90 -26.22
CA ASP A 214 -8.37 4.36 -27.62
C ASP A 214 -9.57 5.33 -27.78
N TYR A 215 -9.88 6.14 -26.77
CA TYR A 215 -10.97 7.15 -26.80
C TYR A 215 -10.65 8.40 -27.65
N GLY A 216 -9.70 8.33 -28.57
CA GLY A 216 -9.48 9.28 -29.65
C GLY A 216 -8.74 10.55 -29.25
N THR A 217 -9.37 11.61 -28.79
CA THR A 217 -8.73 12.92 -28.55
C THR A 217 -8.98 13.46 -27.14
N ILE A 218 -8.06 14.28 -26.63
CA ILE A 218 -8.19 14.99 -25.33
C ILE A 218 -9.47 15.83 -25.28
N THR A 219 -9.96 16.32 -26.41
CA THR A 219 -11.20 17.11 -26.52
C THR A 219 -12.42 16.26 -26.16
N ASN A 220 -12.50 15.04 -26.65
CA ASN A 220 -13.61 14.11 -26.35
C ASN A 220 -13.62 13.68 -24.88
N LEU A 221 -12.46 13.66 -24.23
CA LEU A 221 -12.30 13.37 -22.80
C LEU A 221 -12.80 14.51 -21.90
N ALA A 222 -12.68 15.76 -22.35
CA ALA A 222 -13.12 16.92 -21.57
C ALA A 222 -14.64 17.11 -21.57
N GLU A 223 -15.36 16.49 -22.50
CA GLU A 223 -16.81 16.57 -22.66
C GLU A 223 -17.57 15.37 -22.04
N SER A 224 -16.87 14.33 -21.61
CA SER A 224 -17.41 13.11 -20.96
C SER A 224 -17.35 13.19 -19.44
#